data_4a0fa0bd2f2573ece9c5b5460df5434e
#
_entry.id   4a0fa0bd2f2573ece9c5b5460df5434e
#
_cell.length_a   1.000
_cell.length_b   1.000
_cell.length_c   1.000
_cell.angle_alpha   90.00
_cell.angle_beta   90.00
_cell.angle_gamma   90.00
#
_symmetry.space_group_name_H-M   'P 1'
#
loop_
_entity.id
_entity.type
_entity.pdbx_description
1 polymer ?
#
loop_
_entity_poly.entity_id
_entity_poly.type
_entity_poly.pdbx_seq_one_letter_code
_entity_poly.pdbx_strand_id
1 'polypeptide(L)'
;GSDGPGKIYFDDFKLTQSIGIVALAFIMFSGGLETKWSATKKVLWSGVSLSSLGVLIAAAGVGLTAHFFFGIDLYYSLLLGAIISSTDAAAVFSVLGSSNINLKGKVKPLLEFESGSNDPMAVFLTITLIEVIVNKSIGPGNILFSVVTQFGIGLAAGYFLGKSLVMLMNKMHLQFENLYVVFTIAFVTFIFALTTFL
;
A
#
# COMPACT_ATOMS: atom_id res chain seq x y z
N GLY A 1 -11.93 -14.91 -17.61
CA GLY A 1 -11.60 -14.35 -18.92
C GLY A 1 -12.53 -14.85 -20.01
N SER A 2 -12.37 -14.36 -21.24
CA SER A 2 -13.17 -14.71 -22.42
C SER A 2 -13.24 -16.22 -22.70
N ASP A 3 -12.17 -16.96 -22.33
CA ASP A 3 -12.03 -18.39 -22.55
C ASP A 3 -12.42 -19.24 -21.34
N GLY A 4 -12.85 -18.60 -20.25
CA GLY A 4 -13.30 -19.30 -19.04
C GLY A 4 -14.75 -19.79 -19.14
N PRO A 5 -15.19 -20.65 -18.17
CA PRO A 5 -16.53 -21.23 -18.16
C PRO A 5 -17.69 -20.24 -18.23
N GLY A 6 -17.46 -19.01 -17.77
CA GLY A 6 -18.46 -17.93 -17.77
C GLY A 6 -18.47 -17.07 -19.02
N LYS A 7 -17.50 -17.20 -19.93
CA LYS A 7 -17.31 -16.36 -21.13
C LYS A 7 -17.45 -14.87 -20.86
N ILE A 8 -17.02 -14.41 -19.67
CA ILE A 8 -17.09 -13.00 -19.29
C ILE A 8 -15.95 -12.27 -19.97
N TYR A 9 -16.29 -11.44 -20.92
CA TYR A 9 -15.36 -10.55 -21.60
C TYR A 9 -15.21 -9.27 -20.77
N PHE A 10 -14.02 -9.06 -20.22
CA PHE A 10 -13.72 -7.87 -19.44
C PHE A 10 -12.33 -7.35 -19.85
N ASP A 11 -12.31 -6.27 -20.60
CA ASP A 11 -11.11 -5.60 -21.12
C ASP A 11 -11.10 -4.08 -20.87
N ASP A 12 -11.99 -3.59 -20.00
CA ASP A 12 -12.01 -2.19 -19.59
C ASP A 12 -10.90 -1.91 -18.56
N PHE A 13 -9.73 -1.51 -19.07
CA PHE A 13 -8.58 -1.15 -18.24
C PHE A 13 -8.84 0.03 -17.30
N LYS A 14 -9.67 1.00 -17.70
CA LYS A 14 -10.01 2.15 -16.86
C LYS A 14 -10.87 1.73 -15.67
N LEU A 15 -11.87 0.89 -15.92
CA LEU A 15 -12.70 0.35 -14.86
C LEU A 15 -11.89 -0.54 -13.92
N THR A 16 -11.02 -1.40 -14.45
CA THR A 16 -10.10 -2.24 -13.67
C THR A 16 -9.20 -1.37 -12.78
N GLN A 17 -8.60 -0.33 -13.32
CA GLN A 17 -7.77 0.60 -12.57
C GLN A 17 -8.57 1.29 -11.47
N SER A 18 -9.76 1.80 -11.77
CA SER A 18 -10.60 2.50 -10.78
C SER A 18 -11.00 1.58 -9.63
N ILE A 19 -11.43 0.34 -9.92
CA ILE A 19 -11.76 -0.65 -8.90
C ILE A 19 -10.52 -0.99 -8.06
N GLY A 20 -9.38 -1.22 -8.71
CA GLY A 20 -8.11 -1.53 -8.03
C GLY A 20 -7.67 -0.43 -7.07
N ILE A 21 -7.76 0.83 -7.50
CA ILE A 21 -7.40 1.99 -6.67
C ILE A 21 -8.33 2.11 -5.45
N VAL A 22 -9.64 1.98 -5.65
CA VAL A 22 -10.61 2.01 -4.54
C VAL A 22 -10.37 0.86 -3.57
N ALA A 23 -10.17 -0.36 -4.08
CA ALA A 23 -9.86 -1.52 -3.25
C ALA A 23 -8.58 -1.30 -2.44
N LEU A 24 -7.51 -0.80 -3.06
CA LEU A 24 -6.25 -0.48 -2.40
C LEU A 24 -6.44 0.53 -1.27
N ALA A 25 -7.21 1.60 -1.50
CA ALA A 25 -7.49 2.61 -0.47
C ALA A 25 -8.15 1.99 0.77
N PHE A 26 -9.11 1.08 0.58
CA PHE A 26 -9.77 0.39 1.69
C PHE A 26 -8.86 -0.62 2.41
N ILE A 27 -8.05 -1.37 1.66
CA ILE A 27 -7.06 -2.30 2.23
C ILE A 27 -6.08 -1.55 3.11
N MET A 28 -5.49 -0.46 2.60
CA MET A 28 -4.55 0.37 3.36
C MET A 28 -5.19 1.01 4.59
N PHE A 29 -6.42 1.49 4.47
CA PHE A 29 -7.16 2.05 5.59
C PHE A 29 -7.44 0.99 6.68
N SER A 30 -7.89 -0.21 6.30
CA SER A 30 -8.13 -1.33 7.21
C SER A 30 -6.84 -1.72 7.96
N GLY A 31 -5.73 -1.87 7.23
CA GLY A 31 -4.42 -2.15 7.83
C GLY A 31 -3.98 -1.07 8.83
N GLY A 32 -4.27 0.20 8.51
CA GLY A 32 -4.03 1.32 9.42
C GLY A 32 -4.87 1.25 10.70
N LEU A 33 -6.14 0.86 10.61
CA LEU A 33 -7.02 0.70 11.78
C LEU A 33 -6.58 -0.41 12.74
N GLU A 34 -6.04 -1.49 12.22
CA GLU A 34 -5.54 -2.63 13.01
C GLU A 34 -4.23 -2.29 13.74
N THR A 35 -3.52 -1.27 13.27
CA THR A 35 -2.20 -0.88 13.79
C THR A 35 -2.30 -0.20 15.16
N LYS A 36 -1.84 -0.87 16.21
CA LYS A 36 -1.78 -0.35 17.59
C LYS A 36 -0.55 0.53 17.79
N TRP A 37 -0.73 1.85 17.80
CA TRP A 37 0.37 2.82 17.97
C TRP A 37 1.30 2.53 19.15
N SER A 38 0.75 2.10 20.30
CA SER A 38 1.55 1.78 21.49
C SER A 38 2.54 0.63 21.30
N ALA A 39 2.22 -0.32 20.42
CA ALA A 39 3.09 -1.43 20.06
C ALA A 39 4.04 -1.04 18.91
N THR A 40 3.52 -0.37 17.89
CA THR A 40 4.22 0.05 16.67
C THR A 40 5.35 1.03 16.95
N LYS A 41 5.17 1.99 17.84
CA LYS A 41 6.23 2.96 18.19
C LYS A 41 7.53 2.31 18.67
N LYS A 42 7.46 1.09 19.23
CA LYS A 42 8.62 0.35 19.73
C LYS A 42 9.44 -0.32 18.61
N VAL A 43 8.84 -0.45 17.43
CA VAL A 43 9.43 -1.09 16.25
C VAL A 43 9.47 -0.17 15.03
N LEU A 44 9.14 1.10 15.21
CA LEU A 44 8.94 2.08 14.14
C LEU A 44 10.13 2.14 13.18
N TRP A 45 11.35 2.35 13.71
CA TRP A 45 12.55 2.45 12.87
C TRP A 45 12.89 1.16 12.14
N SER A 46 12.72 0.01 12.81
CA SER A 46 12.92 -1.29 12.16
C SER A 46 11.87 -1.54 11.08
N GLY A 47 10.62 -1.18 11.36
CA GLY A 47 9.52 -1.32 10.40
C GLY A 47 9.69 -0.39 9.18
N VAL A 48 10.03 0.88 9.40
CA VAL A 48 10.32 1.83 8.29
C VAL A 48 11.51 1.33 7.44
N SER A 49 12.58 0.83 8.08
CA SER A 49 13.70 0.27 7.34
C SER A 49 13.30 -0.95 6.52
N LEU A 50 12.50 -1.86 7.09
CA LEU A 50 12.04 -3.06 6.39
C LEU A 50 11.10 -2.71 5.23
N SER A 51 10.10 -1.86 5.47
CA SER A 51 9.13 -1.47 4.44
C SER A 51 9.73 -0.61 3.32
N SER A 52 10.89 0.03 3.55
CA SER A 52 11.56 0.84 2.53
C SER A 52 12.70 0.06 1.86
N LEU A 53 13.76 -0.26 2.61
CA LEU A 53 14.93 -0.96 2.08
C LEU A 53 14.59 -2.40 1.69
N GLY A 54 13.71 -3.08 2.45
CA GLY A 54 13.25 -4.43 2.13
C GLY A 54 12.55 -4.49 0.78
N VAL A 55 11.63 -3.56 0.51
CA VAL A 55 10.93 -3.43 -0.78
C VAL A 55 11.92 -3.16 -1.91
N LEU A 56 12.88 -2.24 -1.72
CA LEU A 56 13.90 -1.96 -2.73
C LEU A 56 14.79 -3.17 -3.03
N ILE A 57 15.22 -3.88 -1.98
CA ILE A 57 16.05 -5.09 -2.15
C ILE A 57 15.25 -6.21 -2.82
N ALA A 58 13.98 -6.41 -2.43
CA ALA A 58 13.11 -7.41 -3.05
C ALA A 58 12.86 -7.08 -4.52
N ALA A 59 12.51 -5.83 -4.82
CA ALA A 59 12.29 -5.37 -6.19
C ALA A 59 13.54 -5.51 -7.06
N ALA A 60 14.70 -5.12 -6.53
CA ALA A 60 15.98 -5.29 -7.23
C ALA A 60 16.34 -6.76 -7.42
N GLY A 61 16.18 -7.60 -6.39
CA GLY A 61 16.49 -9.03 -6.45
C GLY A 61 15.66 -9.75 -7.51
N VAL A 62 14.33 -9.55 -7.48
CA VAL A 62 13.43 -10.14 -8.48
C VAL A 62 13.69 -9.53 -9.87
N GLY A 63 13.84 -8.21 -9.96
CA GLY A 63 14.08 -7.52 -11.21
C GLY A 63 15.40 -7.95 -11.87
N LEU A 64 16.49 -8.02 -11.13
CA LEU A 64 17.77 -8.50 -11.66
C LEU A 64 17.69 -9.97 -12.06
N THR A 65 17.03 -10.80 -11.27
CA THR A 65 16.80 -12.22 -11.65
C THR A 65 16.03 -12.31 -12.96
N ALA A 66 14.95 -11.55 -13.12
CA ALA A 66 14.17 -11.52 -14.35
C ALA A 66 15.00 -11.03 -15.55
N HIS A 67 15.82 -10.01 -15.35
CA HIS A 67 16.70 -9.49 -16.40
C HIS A 67 17.72 -10.54 -16.87
N PHE A 68 18.46 -11.15 -15.93
CA PHE A 68 19.55 -12.05 -16.28
C PHE A 68 19.10 -13.43 -16.76
N PHE A 69 18.03 -13.99 -16.19
CA PHE A 69 17.55 -15.33 -16.55
C PHE A 69 16.57 -15.35 -17.71
N PHE A 70 15.75 -14.32 -17.87
CA PHE A 70 14.72 -14.27 -18.92
C PHE A 70 15.05 -13.28 -20.04
N GLY A 71 16.15 -12.51 -19.91
CA GLY A 71 16.56 -11.54 -20.94
C GLY A 71 15.60 -10.36 -21.13
N ILE A 72 14.74 -10.08 -20.12
CA ILE A 72 13.80 -8.95 -20.14
C ILE A 72 14.59 -7.64 -19.97
N ASP A 73 14.17 -6.57 -20.64
CA ASP A 73 14.76 -5.25 -20.41
C ASP A 73 14.80 -4.87 -18.93
N LEU A 74 15.87 -4.22 -18.49
CA LEU A 74 16.13 -3.94 -17.09
C LEU A 74 15.00 -3.14 -16.42
N TYR A 75 14.47 -2.12 -17.08
CA TYR A 75 13.41 -1.29 -16.48
C TYR A 75 12.10 -2.06 -16.30
N TYR A 76 11.72 -2.88 -17.30
CA TYR A 76 10.53 -3.74 -17.19
C TYR A 76 10.73 -4.85 -16.17
N SER A 77 11.94 -5.37 -16.03
CA SER A 77 12.28 -6.37 -15.00
C SER A 77 12.20 -5.78 -13.60
N LEU A 78 12.71 -4.56 -13.39
CA LEU A 78 12.58 -3.85 -12.11
C LEU A 78 11.13 -3.49 -11.80
N LEU A 79 10.34 -3.13 -12.83
CA LEU A 79 8.89 -2.89 -12.66
C LEU A 79 8.17 -4.16 -12.19
N LEU A 80 8.47 -5.32 -12.78
CA LEU A 80 7.97 -6.61 -12.31
C LEU A 80 8.35 -6.84 -10.85
N GLY A 81 9.63 -6.59 -10.50
CA GLY A 81 10.12 -6.70 -9.13
C GLY A 81 9.39 -5.78 -8.16
N ALA A 82 9.11 -4.52 -8.55
CA ALA A 82 8.37 -3.56 -7.74
C ALA A 82 6.93 -4.01 -7.45
N ILE A 83 6.23 -4.52 -8.48
CA ILE A 83 4.84 -5.00 -8.35
C ILE A 83 4.72 -6.14 -7.33
N ILE A 84 5.68 -7.07 -7.30
CA ILE A 84 5.65 -8.24 -6.40
C ILE A 84 6.45 -8.06 -5.10
N SER A 85 7.00 -6.87 -4.85
CA SER A 85 7.82 -6.62 -3.66
C SER A 85 7.02 -6.37 -2.38
N SER A 86 5.73 -6.10 -2.49
CA SER A 86 4.82 -5.97 -1.36
C SER A 86 4.55 -7.33 -0.69
N THR A 87 4.45 -7.36 0.63
CA THR A 87 4.21 -8.55 1.44
C THR A 87 2.91 -8.40 2.24
N ASP A 88 2.20 -9.51 2.45
CA ASP A 88 0.94 -9.55 3.21
C ASP A 88 1.13 -10.27 4.56
N ALA A 89 1.08 -9.51 5.65
CA ALA A 89 1.17 -10.06 7.00
C ALA A 89 -0.07 -10.90 7.37
N ALA A 90 -1.26 -10.61 6.83
CA ALA A 90 -2.46 -11.37 7.14
C ALA A 90 -2.35 -12.81 6.64
N ALA A 91 -1.79 -13.01 5.44
CA ALA A 91 -1.49 -14.34 4.92
C ALA A 91 -0.51 -15.08 5.82
N VAL A 92 0.57 -14.42 6.26
CA VAL A 92 1.56 -15.00 7.19
C VAL A 92 0.89 -15.41 8.51
N PHE A 93 0.07 -14.54 9.11
CA PHE A 93 -0.59 -14.82 10.38
C PHE A 93 -1.65 -15.93 10.25
N SER A 94 -2.32 -16.05 9.13
CA SER A 94 -3.27 -17.14 8.90
C SER A 94 -2.58 -18.50 8.90
N VAL A 95 -1.41 -18.60 8.28
CA VAL A 95 -0.59 -19.83 8.27
C VAL A 95 -0.01 -20.12 9.65
N LEU A 96 0.53 -19.12 10.33
CA LEU A 96 1.09 -19.29 11.68
C LEU A 96 0.01 -19.66 12.71
N GLY A 97 -1.18 -19.04 12.62
CA GLY A 97 -2.31 -19.33 13.48
C GLY A 97 -2.83 -20.75 13.34
N SER A 98 -2.90 -21.25 12.11
CA SER A 98 -3.28 -22.67 11.85
C SER A 98 -2.30 -23.68 12.44
N SER A 99 -1.03 -23.26 12.61
CA SER A 99 0.04 -24.11 13.17
C SER A 99 0.25 -23.90 14.68
N ASN A 100 -0.61 -23.15 15.37
CA ASN A 100 -0.49 -22.79 16.80
C ASN A 100 0.86 -22.15 17.16
N ILE A 101 1.50 -21.46 16.21
CA ILE A 101 2.77 -20.78 16.41
C ILE A 101 2.51 -19.34 16.90
N ASN A 102 2.90 -19.06 18.14
CA ASN A 102 2.83 -17.72 18.70
C ASN A 102 4.15 -16.96 18.45
N LEU A 103 4.05 -15.84 17.77
CA LEU A 103 5.19 -14.94 17.57
C LEU A 103 5.57 -14.25 18.88
N LYS A 104 6.84 -14.38 19.28
CA LYS A 104 7.35 -13.81 20.54
C LYS A 104 7.71 -12.33 20.38
N GLY A 105 7.44 -11.59 21.44
CA GLY A 105 7.96 -10.22 21.62
C GLY A 105 7.43 -9.20 20.62
N LYS A 106 8.33 -8.55 19.88
CA LYS A 106 8.01 -7.43 18.97
C LYS A 106 7.78 -7.87 17.51
N VAL A 107 7.86 -9.16 17.20
CA VAL A 107 7.81 -9.65 15.81
C VAL A 107 6.44 -9.39 15.19
N LYS A 108 5.36 -9.68 15.90
CA LYS A 108 4.00 -9.46 15.40
C LYS A 108 3.73 -7.98 15.07
N PRO A 109 3.94 -7.00 15.99
CA PRO A 109 3.79 -5.58 15.67
C PRO A 109 4.73 -5.09 14.55
N LEU A 110 5.92 -5.69 14.41
CA LEU A 110 6.86 -5.34 13.34
C LEU A 110 6.32 -5.77 11.98
N LEU A 111 5.83 -7.01 11.86
CA LEU A 111 5.26 -7.53 10.62
C LEU A 111 3.97 -6.80 10.23
N GLU A 112 3.08 -6.51 11.19
CA GLU A 112 1.87 -5.72 10.95
C GLU A 112 2.20 -4.33 10.41
N PHE A 113 3.17 -3.65 11.03
CA PHE A 113 3.58 -2.32 10.60
C PHE A 113 4.34 -2.35 9.26
N GLU A 114 5.24 -3.31 9.08
CA GLU A 114 5.99 -3.49 7.83
C GLU A 114 5.05 -3.72 6.66
N SER A 115 4.13 -4.67 6.76
CA SER A 115 3.17 -5.00 5.71
C SER A 115 2.24 -3.81 5.38
N GLY A 116 1.71 -3.10 6.38
CA GLY A 116 0.89 -1.91 6.12
C GLY A 116 1.64 -0.71 5.54
N SER A 117 2.99 -0.72 5.63
CA SER A 117 3.85 0.37 5.15
C SER A 117 4.59 0.03 3.85
N ASN A 118 4.75 -1.24 3.51
CA ASN A 118 5.43 -1.65 2.28
C ASN A 118 4.54 -1.47 1.04
N ASP A 119 3.20 -1.58 1.17
CA ASP A 119 2.25 -1.35 0.08
C ASP A 119 2.40 0.05 -0.54
N PRO A 120 2.34 1.16 0.24
CA PRO A 120 2.60 2.49 -0.28
C PRO A 120 3.96 2.61 -0.96
N MET A 121 4.98 1.95 -0.42
CA MET A 121 6.33 2.00 -0.99
C MET A 121 6.42 1.24 -2.31
N ALA A 122 5.79 0.06 -2.41
CA ALA A 122 5.73 -0.73 -3.64
C ALA A 122 4.94 0.00 -4.75
N VAL A 123 3.80 0.61 -4.39
CA VAL A 123 3.00 1.43 -5.32
C VAL A 123 3.82 2.62 -5.81
N PHE A 124 4.48 3.35 -4.91
CA PHE A 124 5.34 4.47 -5.27
C PHE A 124 6.46 4.04 -6.22
N LEU A 125 7.17 2.95 -5.91
CA LEU A 125 8.24 2.42 -6.75
C LEU A 125 7.73 2.00 -8.14
N THR A 126 6.56 1.37 -8.18
CA THR A 126 5.88 0.98 -9.42
C THR A 126 5.56 2.19 -10.30
N ILE A 127 4.91 3.21 -9.74
CA ILE A 127 4.56 4.44 -10.46
C ILE A 127 5.83 5.14 -10.97
N THR A 128 6.84 5.27 -10.12
CA THR A 128 8.12 5.89 -10.49
C THR A 128 8.80 5.16 -11.64
N LEU A 129 8.81 3.83 -11.63
CA LEU A 129 9.39 3.04 -12.73
C LEU A 129 8.57 3.17 -14.02
N ILE A 130 7.24 3.23 -13.94
CA ILE A 130 6.39 3.52 -15.10
C ILE A 130 6.74 4.90 -15.67
N GLU A 131 6.86 5.93 -14.84
CA GLU A 131 7.24 7.27 -15.27
C GLU A 131 8.62 7.29 -15.96
N VAL A 132 9.60 6.59 -15.39
CA VAL A 132 10.94 6.47 -16.01
C VAL A 132 10.90 5.76 -17.36
N ILE A 133 10.06 4.72 -17.49
CA ILE A 133 9.89 3.98 -18.75
C ILE A 133 9.24 4.87 -19.82
N VAL A 134 8.20 5.62 -19.43
CA VAL A 134 7.44 6.47 -20.35
C VAL A 134 8.21 7.76 -20.69
N ASN A 135 8.79 8.41 -19.68
CA ASN A 135 9.50 9.68 -19.80
C ASN A 135 11.00 9.50 -19.55
N LYS A 136 11.74 9.18 -20.59
CA LYS A 136 13.21 8.94 -20.52
C LYS A 136 14.04 10.14 -20.05
N SER A 137 13.43 11.32 -19.87
CA SER A 137 14.10 12.56 -19.45
C SER A 137 14.00 12.85 -17.94
N ILE A 138 13.39 11.96 -17.14
CA ILE A 138 13.27 12.17 -15.69
C ILE A 138 14.63 11.95 -15.03
N GLY A 139 15.18 13.02 -14.48
CA GLY A 139 16.44 12.95 -13.73
C GLY A 139 16.24 12.43 -12.30
N PRO A 140 17.31 11.91 -11.66
CA PRO A 140 17.26 11.41 -10.28
C PRO A 140 16.75 12.45 -9.26
N GLY A 141 17.03 13.74 -9.50
CA GLY A 141 16.54 14.84 -8.67
C GLY A 141 15.02 14.97 -8.67
N ASN A 142 14.39 14.78 -9.81
CA ASN A 142 12.93 14.83 -9.94
C ASN A 142 12.28 13.66 -9.20
N ILE A 143 12.89 12.47 -9.27
CA ILE A 143 12.42 11.28 -8.53
C ILE A 143 12.49 11.56 -7.02
N LEU A 144 13.63 12.04 -6.53
CA LEU A 144 13.77 12.36 -5.11
C LEU A 144 12.77 13.45 -4.66
N PHE A 145 12.56 14.47 -5.47
CA PHE A 145 11.57 15.52 -5.19
C PHE A 145 10.15 14.93 -5.13
N SER A 146 9.78 14.06 -6.07
CA SER A 146 8.49 13.37 -6.07
C SER A 146 8.30 12.51 -4.83
N VAL A 147 9.34 11.75 -4.39
CA VAL A 147 9.30 10.99 -3.13
C VAL A 147 8.97 11.89 -1.96
N VAL A 148 9.77 12.94 -1.76
CA VAL A 148 9.62 13.84 -0.60
C VAL A 148 8.27 14.54 -0.59
N THR A 149 7.80 14.99 -1.75
CA THR A 149 6.51 15.69 -1.86
C THR A 149 5.34 14.75 -1.66
N GLN A 150 5.31 13.59 -2.30
CA GLN A 150 4.21 12.64 -2.18
C GLN A 150 4.09 12.07 -0.75
N PHE A 151 5.19 11.62 -0.16
CA PHE A 151 5.17 11.15 1.23
C PHE A 151 4.89 12.29 2.22
N GLY A 152 5.46 13.47 2.02
CA GLY A 152 5.24 14.63 2.89
C GLY A 152 3.80 15.11 2.87
N ILE A 153 3.22 15.29 1.67
CA ILE A 153 1.82 15.70 1.50
C ILE A 153 0.89 14.59 2.00
N GLY A 154 1.17 13.32 1.67
CA GLY A 154 0.38 12.17 2.10
C GLY A 154 0.31 12.04 3.62
N LEU A 155 1.45 12.15 4.32
CA LEU A 155 1.52 12.12 5.79
C LEU A 155 0.77 13.30 6.42
N ALA A 156 0.97 14.51 5.91
CA ALA A 156 0.28 15.70 6.39
C ALA A 156 -1.24 15.57 6.19
N ALA A 157 -1.67 15.24 4.98
CA ALA A 157 -3.09 15.04 4.66
C ALA A 157 -3.70 13.92 5.52
N GLY A 158 -3.03 12.76 5.63
CA GLY A 158 -3.48 11.64 6.45
C GLY A 158 -3.64 12.03 7.93
N TYR A 159 -2.69 12.79 8.49
CA TYR A 159 -2.79 13.26 9.87
C TYR A 159 -3.97 14.20 10.08
N PHE A 160 -4.12 15.24 9.24
CA PHE A 160 -5.20 16.23 9.41
C PHE A 160 -6.57 15.64 9.11
N LEU A 161 -6.70 14.83 8.06
CA LEU A 161 -7.96 14.21 7.69
C LEU A 161 -8.35 13.10 8.68
N GLY A 162 -7.40 12.30 9.14
CA GLY A 162 -7.64 11.30 10.19
C GLY A 162 -8.10 11.94 11.51
N LYS A 163 -7.45 13.05 11.92
CA LYS A 163 -7.88 13.81 13.09
C LYS A 163 -9.27 14.41 12.91
N SER A 164 -9.60 14.88 11.72
CA SER A 164 -10.93 15.39 11.39
C SER A 164 -11.99 14.29 11.45
N LEU A 165 -11.69 13.09 10.94
CA LEU A 165 -12.58 11.93 11.07
C LEU A 165 -12.90 11.61 12.53
N VAL A 166 -11.87 11.48 13.37
CA VAL A 166 -12.03 11.21 14.80
C VAL A 166 -12.85 12.31 15.50
N MET A 167 -12.56 13.58 15.18
CA MET A 167 -13.32 14.71 15.74
C MET A 167 -14.80 14.66 15.34
N LEU A 168 -15.10 14.37 14.07
CA LEU A 168 -16.46 14.24 13.58
C LEU A 168 -17.18 13.06 14.25
N MET A 169 -16.54 11.89 14.30
CA MET A 169 -17.11 10.71 14.97
C MET A 169 -17.42 10.96 16.44
N ASN A 170 -16.53 11.63 17.17
CA ASN A 170 -16.75 11.97 18.59
C ASN A 170 -17.87 13.00 18.80
N LYS A 171 -18.11 13.87 17.82
CA LYS A 171 -19.17 14.88 17.87
C LYS A 171 -20.53 14.33 17.43
N MET A 172 -20.52 13.32 16.57
CA MET A 172 -21.73 12.68 16.06
C MET A 172 -22.20 11.63 17.06
N HIS A 173 -23.33 11.87 17.72
CA HIS A 173 -23.98 10.87 18.58
C HIS A 173 -24.94 10.04 17.71
N LEU A 174 -24.38 9.10 16.94
CA LEU A 174 -25.20 8.23 16.09
C LEU A 174 -25.94 7.21 16.95
N GLN A 175 -27.23 7.02 16.66
CA GLN A 175 -28.11 6.13 17.43
C GLN A 175 -27.78 4.64 17.26
N PHE A 176 -27.11 4.28 16.14
CA PHE A 176 -26.76 2.89 15.83
C PHE A 176 -25.27 2.77 15.52
N GLU A 177 -24.62 1.78 16.13
CA GLU A 177 -23.18 1.52 15.92
C GLU A 177 -22.80 1.28 14.46
N ASN A 178 -23.66 0.61 13.69
CA ASN A 178 -23.43 0.35 12.27
C ASN A 178 -23.32 1.62 11.42
N LEU A 179 -23.91 2.74 11.84
CA LEU A 179 -23.79 4.02 11.14
C LEU A 179 -22.38 4.59 11.17
N TYR A 180 -21.59 4.27 12.23
CA TYR A 180 -20.17 4.67 12.27
C TYR A 180 -19.36 3.97 11.18
N VAL A 181 -19.66 2.71 10.86
CA VAL A 181 -18.99 1.97 9.78
C VAL A 181 -19.31 2.61 8.43
N VAL A 182 -20.59 2.90 8.18
CA VAL A 182 -21.02 3.56 6.92
C VAL A 182 -20.38 4.94 6.79
N PHE A 183 -20.35 5.71 7.87
CA PHE A 183 -19.72 7.03 7.88
C PHE A 183 -18.21 6.94 7.62
N THR A 184 -17.53 5.97 8.21
CA THR A 184 -16.10 5.74 8.00
C THR A 184 -15.81 5.39 6.54
N ILE A 185 -16.58 4.50 5.94
CA ILE A 185 -16.47 4.13 4.52
C ILE A 185 -16.68 5.36 3.62
N ALA A 186 -17.73 6.13 3.86
CA ALA A 186 -18.02 7.35 3.12
C ALA A 186 -16.89 8.38 3.24
N PHE A 187 -16.32 8.53 4.44
CA PHE A 187 -15.23 9.48 4.69
C PHE A 187 -13.93 9.04 4.01
N VAL A 188 -13.58 7.76 4.03
CA VAL A 188 -12.41 7.22 3.31
C VAL A 188 -12.55 7.45 1.81
N THR A 189 -13.74 7.16 1.24
CA THR A 189 -14.01 7.41 -0.16
C THR A 189 -13.92 8.90 -0.51
N PHE A 190 -14.44 9.77 0.37
CA PHE A 190 -14.33 11.22 0.21
C PHE A 190 -12.89 11.71 0.24
N ILE A 191 -12.07 11.24 1.20
CA ILE A 191 -10.65 11.57 1.29
C ILE A 191 -9.94 11.16 0.00
N PHE A 192 -10.19 9.93 -0.44
CA PHE A 192 -9.58 9.41 -1.66
C PHE A 192 -9.96 10.27 -2.87
N ALA A 193 -11.24 10.59 -3.05
CA ALA A 193 -11.68 11.47 -4.12
C ALA A 193 -11.01 12.85 -4.04
N LEU A 194 -10.93 13.45 -2.84
CA LEU A 194 -10.31 14.75 -2.63
C LEU A 194 -8.81 14.75 -3.00
N THR A 195 -8.08 13.70 -2.61
CA THR A 195 -6.64 13.60 -2.90
C THR A 195 -6.34 13.29 -4.36
N THR A 196 -7.29 12.76 -5.11
CA THR A 196 -7.14 12.53 -6.56
C THR A 196 -7.26 13.84 -7.37
N PHE A 197 -7.87 14.89 -6.80
CA PHE A 197 -8.01 16.20 -7.42
C PHE A 197 -6.91 17.20 -7.03
N LEU A 198 -6.02 16.85 -6.09
CA LEU A 198 -4.89 17.67 -5.64
C LEU A 198 -3.58 17.21 -6.32
#